data_f97e1dbb748255ea2369340b64f19a72
#
_entry.id   f97e1dbb748255ea2369340b64f19a72
#
_cell.length_a   1.000
_cell.length_b   1.000
_cell.length_c   1.000
_cell.angle_alpha   90.00
_cell.angle_beta   90.00
_cell.angle_gamma   90.00
#
_symmetry.space_group_name_H-M   'P 1'
#
loop_
_entity.id
_entity.type
_entity.pdbx_description
1 polymer ?
#
loop_
_entity_poly.entity_id
_entity_poly.type
_entity_poly.pdbx_seq_one_letter_code
_entity_poly.pdbx_strand_id
1 'polypeptide(L)'
;RVQYRMNEQIMGFSSAQFYKNQLIAHDSVKDHSLLDIPHVTPTGLTGAHLIFVATAGTGYSETWNELLDSRENEGEARLVLKLWDELAEAGVKPHWAALISPYAAQVRKLRHAVPPKLEVGTVDGFQGREKEVILLSLVRSNETGEVGFLSDTRRMNVAMTRARRLLIVVGDS
;
A
#
# COMPACT_ATOMS: atom_id res chain seq x y z
N ARG A 1 2.69 5.01 -23.74
CA ARG A 1 1.30 5.23 -23.28
C ARG A 1 1.30 6.30 -22.17
N VAL A 2 0.36 7.23 -22.22
CA VAL A 2 0.19 8.27 -21.19
C VAL A 2 -0.85 7.80 -20.16
N GLN A 3 -0.55 7.97 -18.88
CA GLN A 3 -1.48 7.71 -17.77
C GLN A 3 -1.79 9.00 -17.00
N TYR A 4 -2.99 9.07 -16.42
CA TYR A 4 -3.56 10.25 -15.77
C TYR A 4 -3.93 10.03 -14.30
N ARG A 5 -3.32 9.04 -13.64
CA ARG A 5 -3.66 8.66 -12.27
C ARG A 5 -2.52 8.90 -11.28
N MET A 6 -1.38 8.31 -11.57
CA MET A 6 -0.30 8.15 -10.61
C MET A 6 0.74 9.25 -10.72
N ASN A 7 1.27 9.68 -9.56
CA ASN A 7 2.54 10.37 -9.50
C ASN A 7 3.62 9.54 -10.24
N GLU A 8 4.59 10.21 -10.82
CA GLU A 8 5.63 9.60 -11.63
C GLU A 8 6.48 8.56 -10.88
N GLN A 9 6.76 8.79 -9.60
CA GLN A 9 7.52 7.84 -8.79
C GLN A 9 6.76 6.53 -8.56
N ILE A 10 5.45 6.60 -8.31
CA ILE A 10 4.61 5.40 -8.18
C ILE A 10 4.54 4.65 -9.50
N MET A 11 4.39 5.37 -10.59
CA MET A 11 4.33 4.80 -11.94
C MET A 11 5.63 4.10 -12.34
N GLY A 12 6.78 4.55 -11.85
CA GLY A 12 8.10 4.10 -12.30
C GLY A 12 8.29 2.59 -12.20
N PHE A 13 7.87 1.98 -11.09
CA PHE A 13 7.95 0.53 -10.94
C PHE A 13 7.11 -0.20 -12.00
N SER A 14 5.87 0.21 -12.15
CA SER A 14 4.96 -0.38 -13.14
C SER A 14 5.49 -0.22 -14.57
N SER A 15 6.02 0.96 -14.88
CA SER A 15 6.60 1.25 -16.20
C SER A 15 7.79 0.36 -16.51
N ALA A 16 8.70 0.18 -15.54
CA ALA A 16 9.88 -0.67 -15.70
C ALA A 16 9.52 -2.14 -15.88
N GLN A 17 8.62 -2.66 -15.07
CA GLN A 17 8.31 -4.08 -15.04
C GLN A 17 7.39 -4.55 -16.17
N PHE A 18 6.44 -3.71 -16.60
CA PHE A 18 5.36 -4.15 -17.49
C PHE A 18 5.28 -3.39 -18.80
N TYR A 19 5.90 -2.24 -18.90
CA TYR A 19 5.74 -1.35 -20.06
C TYR A 19 7.06 -0.93 -20.70
N LYS A 20 8.16 -1.64 -20.42
CA LYS A 20 9.50 -1.36 -21.00
C LYS A 20 9.90 0.12 -20.89
N ASN A 21 9.59 0.75 -19.76
CA ASN A 21 9.79 2.19 -19.51
C ASN A 21 9.05 3.11 -20.50
N GLN A 22 7.96 2.64 -21.11
CA GLN A 22 7.19 3.42 -22.08
C GLN A 22 5.93 4.09 -21.49
N LEU A 23 5.71 3.95 -20.20
CA LEU A 23 4.62 4.63 -19.53
C LEU A 23 5.06 6.06 -19.19
N ILE A 24 4.20 7.03 -19.47
CA ILE A 24 4.47 8.45 -19.25
C ILE A 24 3.36 9.00 -18.37
N ALA A 25 3.71 9.66 -17.27
CA ALA A 25 2.75 10.39 -16.48
C ALA A 25 2.38 11.70 -17.18
N HIS A 26 1.09 11.97 -17.31
CA HIS A 26 0.63 13.25 -17.85
C HIS A 26 1.04 14.38 -16.90
N ASP A 27 1.32 15.56 -17.44
CA ASP A 27 1.77 16.74 -16.68
C ASP A 27 0.85 17.09 -15.50
N SER A 28 -0.44 16.82 -15.60
CA SER A 28 -1.42 17.07 -14.53
C SER A 28 -1.25 16.18 -13.30
N VAL A 29 -0.53 15.07 -13.40
CA VAL A 29 -0.40 14.08 -12.31
C VAL A 29 1.04 13.70 -11.97
N LYS A 30 1.99 13.96 -12.84
CA LYS A 30 3.38 13.52 -12.65
C LYS A 30 4.01 13.96 -11.33
N ASP A 31 3.70 15.16 -10.89
CA ASP A 31 4.26 15.78 -9.68
C ASP A 31 3.23 15.93 -8.57
N HIS A 32 2.00 15.41 -8.71
CA HIS A 32 0.98 15.62 -7.70
C HIS A 32 1.34 14.91 -6.37
N SER A 33 1.03 15.58 -5.27
CA SER A 33 1.43 15.23 -3.92
C SER A 33 0.25 15.35 -2.97
N LEU A 34 0.33 14.70 -1.82
CA LEU A 34 -0.60 14.95 -0.72
C LEU A 34 -0.54 16.39 -0.24
N LEU A 35 0.61 17.05 -0.38
CA LEU A 35 0.78 18.45 0.01
C LEU A 35 0.01 19.43 -0.87
N ASP A 36 -0.47 19.01 -2.04
CA ASP A 36 -1.35 19.82 -2.89
C ASP A 36 -2.77 19.89 -2.33
N ILE A 37 -3.12 18.98 -1.43
CA ILE A 37 -4.45 18.93 -0.79
C ILE A 37 -4.46 19.92 0.38
N PRO A 38 -5.42 20.87 0.44
CA PRO A 38 -5.51 21.82 1.54
C PRO A 38 -5.58 21.13 2.90
N HIS A 39 -4.93 21.73 3.90
CA HIS A 39 -4.89 21.29 5.29
C HIS A 39 -4.08 20.01 5.57
N VAL A 40 -3.36 19.47 4.58
CA VAL A 40 -2.39 18.41 4.82
C VAL A 40 -1.06 19.02 5.29
N THR A 41 -0.62 18.61 6.47
CA THR A 41 0.63 19.08 7.08
C THR A 41 1.85 18.37 6.47
N PRO A 42 2.91 19.08 6.10
CA PRO A 42 4.15 18.47 5.66
C PRO A 42 4.80 17.59 6.74
N THR A 43 5.04 16.34 6.41
CA THR A 43 5.78 15.36 7.23
C THR A 43 6.67 14.51 6.33
N GLY A 44 7.48 13.63 6.93
CA GLY A 44 8.25 12.66 6.16
C GLY A 44 7.38 11.71 5.33
N LEU A 45 6.15 11.46 5.76
CA LEU A 45 5.19 10.63 5.01
C LEU A 45 4.45 11.43 3.94
N THR A 46 3.85 12.57 4.30
CA THR A 46 3.02 13.35 3.39
C THR A 46 3.80 14.03 2.26
N GLY A 47 5.09 14.26 2.47
CA GLY A 47 5.98 14.80 1.43
C GLY A 47 6.55 13.77 0.47
N ALA A 48 6.34 12.49 0.73
CA ALA A 48 6.82 11.38 -0.10
C ALA A 48 5.76 10.91 -1.09
N HIS A 49 6.18 10.15 -2.09
CA HIS A 49 5.30 9.54 -3.09
C HIS A 49 5.36 8.02 -3.08
N LEU A 50 6.51 7.45 -2.78
CA LEU A 50 6.74 6.01 -2.68
C LEU A 50 7.65 5.72 -1.49
N ILE A 51 7.16 4.93 -0.54
CA ILE A 51 7.90 4.53 0.64
C ILE A 51 7.84 3.00 0.74
N PHE A 52 9.00 2.38 0.91
CA PHE A 52 9.10 0.98 1.29
C PHE A 52 9.59 0.90 2.74
N VAL A 53 8.77 0.31 3.62
CA VAL A 53 9.12 0.08 5.02
C VAL A 53 9.49 -1.38 5.19
N ALA A 54 10.80 -1.63 5.26
CA ALA A 54 11.34 -2.98 5.42
C ALA A 54 11.18 -3.44 6.87
N THR A 55 10.60 -4.63 7.03
CA THR A 55 10.43 -5.27 8.34
C THR A 55 11.46 -6.38 8.60
N ALA A 56 12.43 -6.57 7.70
CA ALA A 56 13.53 -7.50 7.87
C ALA A 56 14.26 -7.23 9.20
N GLY A 57 14.51 -8.29 9.95
CA GLY A 57 15.21 -8.19 11.25
C GLY A 57 14.38 -7.67 12.42
N THR A 58 13.10 -7.35 12.24
CA THR A 58 12.21 -6.90 13.32
C THR A 58 11.63 -8.03 14.17
N GLY A 59 11.70 -9.27 13.67
CA GLY A 59 11.04 -10.41 14.28
C GLY A 59 9.52 -10.50 14.00
N TYR A 60 9.02 -9.71 13.07
CA TYR A 60 7.60 -9.76 12.66
C TYR A 60 7.36 -10.97 11.76
N SER A 61 7.01 -12.11 12.36
CA SER A 61 6.77 -13.35 11.65
C SER A 61 5.31 -13.50 11.23
N GLU A 62 5.11 -14.11 10.07
CA GLU A 62 3.77 -14.50 9.62
C GLU A 62 3.22 -15.67 10.47
N THR A 63 1.91 -15.72 10.63
CA THR A 63 1.19 -16.81 11.26
C THR A 63 0.04 -17.28 10.38
N TRP A 64 -0.34 -18.53 10.56
CA TRP A 64 -1.48 -19.11 9.85
C TRP A 64 -2.77 -18.94 10.66
N ASN A 65 -3.80 -18.43 10.03
CA ASN A 65 -5.13 -18.32 10.60
C ASN A 65 -6.01 -19.44 10.04
N GLU A 66 -6.32 -20.44 10.87
CA GLU A 66 -7.08 -21.63 10.45
C GLU A 66 -8.53 -21.30 10.06
N LEU A 67 -9.15 -20.34 10.75
CA LEU A 67 -10.55 -19.97 10.49
C LEU A 67 -10.73 -19.33 9.11
N LEU A 68 -9.74 -18.59 8.66
CA LEU A 68 -9.78 -17.88 7.39
C LEU A 68 -8.96 -18.55 6.29
N ASP A 69 -8.31 -19.66 6.60
CA ASP A 69 -7.42 -20.37 5.67
C ASP A 69 -6.44 -19.39 5.00
N SER A 70 -5.81 -18.54 5.79
CA SER A 70 -5.01 -17.42 5.32
C SER A 70 -3.89 -17.06 6.29
N ARG A 71 -2.94 -16.25 5.81
CA ARG A 71 -1.83 -15.78 6.62
C ARG A 71 -2.06 -14.38 7.16
N GLU A 72 -1.46 -14.09 8.30
CA GLU A 72 -1.47 -12.77 8.92
C GLU A 72 -0.13 -12.48 9.59
N ASN A 73 0.15 -11.21 9.85
CA ASN A 73 1.37 -10.75 10.51
C ASN A 73 1.00 -9.63 11.48
N GLU A 74 1.00 -9.94 12.76
CA GLU A 74 0.58 -9.02 13.82
C GLU A 74 1.48 -7.79 13.94
N GLY A 75 2.80 -8.00 13.89
CA GLY A 75 3.76 -6.90 13.97
C GLY A 75 3.64 -5.94 12.79
N GLU A 76 3.48 -6.49 11.59
CA GLU A 76 3.28 -5.70 10.38
C GLU A 76 1.94 -4.95 10.40
N ALA A 77 0.88 -5.58 10.89
CA ALA A 77 -0.43 -4.92 11.03
C ALA A 77 -0.35 -3.71 11.97
N ARG A 78 0.33 -3.84 13.13
CA ARG A 78 0.53 -2.72 14.06
C ARG A 78 1.33 -1.58 13.43
N LEU A 79 2.34 -1.90 12.64
CA LEU A 79 3.14 -0.91 11.93
C LEU A 79 2.31 -0.15 10.89
N VAL A 80 1.52 -0.85 10.10
CA VAL A 80 0.61 -0.25 9.12
C VAL A 80 -0.38 0.70 9.80
N LEU A 81 -0.96 0.29 10.93
CA LEU A 81 -1.90 1.12 11.70
C LEU A 81 -1.22 2.36 12.28
N LYS A 82 0.02 2.24 12.74
CA LYS A 82 0.81 3.38 13.22
C LYS A 82 1.08 4.39 12.09
N LEU A 83 1.43 3.90 10.90
CA LEU A 83 1.65 4.76 9.73
C LEU A 83 0.36 5.47 9.32
N TRP A 84 -0.76 4.78 9.37
CA TRP A 84 -2.07 5.39 9.14
C TRP A 84 -2.37 6.50 10.16
N ASP A 85 -2.13 6.26 11.44
CA ASP A 85 -2.36 7.25 12.49
C ASP A 85 -1.52 8.51 12.27
N GLU A 86 -0.26 8.37 11.86
CA GLU A 86 0.61 9.50 11.50
C GLU A 86 0.05 10.31 10.32
N LEU A 87 -0.46 9.63 9.29
CA LEU A 87 -1.11 10.29 8.14
C LEU A 87 -2.40 11.02 8.56
N ALA A 88 -3.22 10.40 9.41
CA ALA A 88 -4.44 11.00 9.92
C ALA A 88 -4.17 12.26 10.74
N GLU A 89 -3.16 12.23 11.60
CA GLU A 89 -2.71 13.40 12.37
C GLU A 89 -2.20 14.53 11.47
N ALA A 90 -1.62 14.19 10.33
CA ALA A 90 -1.16 15.16 9.33
C ALA A 90 -2.29 15.73 8.45
N GLY A 91 -3.53 15.30 8.65
CA GLY A 91 -4.70 15.83 7.95
C GLY A 91 -5.21 14.94 6.80
N VAL A 92 -4.68 13.74 6.59
CA VAL A 92 -5.19 12.78 5.60
C VAL A 92 -6.50 12.21 6.10
N LYS A 93 -7.57 12.37 5.31
CA LYS A 93 -8.89 11.88 5.68
C LYS A 93 -9.05 10.39 5.35
N PRO A 94 -9.84 9.64 6.16
CA PRO A 94 -10.03 8.20 5.95
C PRO A 94 -10.49 7.81 4.55
N HIS A 95 -11.42 8.56 3.96
CA HIS A 95 -11.95 8.23 2.64
C HIS A 95 -10.97 8.48 1.47
N TRP A 96 -9.82 9.13 1.73
CA TRP A 96 -8.74 9.30 0.74
C TRP A 96 -7.78 8.12 0.70
N ALA A 97 -7.84 7.25 1.69
CA ALA A 97 -6.88 6.18 1.89
C ALA A 97 -7.52 4.81 1.86
N ALA A 98 -6.71 3.80 1.61
CA ALA A 98 -7.08 2.40 1.81
C ALA A 98 -5.88 1.59 2.30
N LEU A 99 -6.19 0.57 3.09
CA LEU A 99 -5.25 -0.47 3.48
C LEU A 99 -5.52 -1.70 2.61
N ILE A 100 -4.51 -2.21 1.96
CA ILE A 100 -4.62 -3.37 1.07
C ILE A 100 -3.66 -4.46 1.53
N SER A 101 -4.11 -5.71 1.53
CA SER A 101 -3.26 -6.87 1.71
C SER A 101 -3.68 -7.99 0.76
N PRO A 102 -2.74 -8.83 0.29
CA PRO A 102 -3.07 -10.02 -0.47
C PRO A 102 -3.84 -11.09 0.33
N TYR A 103 -3.81 -11.00 1.66
CA TYR A 103 -4.29 -12.06 2.56
C TYR A 103 -5.52 -11.65 3.36
N ALA A 104 -6.59 -12.45 3.25
CA ALA A 104 -7.87 -12.17 3.89
C ALA A 104 -7.78 -12.06 5.42
N ALA A 105 -6.92 -12.87 6.07
CA ALA A 105 -6.71 -12.79 7.51
C ALA A 105 -6.13 -11.43 7.95
N GLN A 106 -5.15 -10.91 7.19
CA GLN A 106 -4.58 -9.59 7.45
C GLN A 106 -5.61 -8.48 7.24
N VAL A 107 -6.38 -8.58 6.18
CA VAL A 107 -7.48 -7.62 5.89
C VAL A 107 -8.46 -7.59 7.05
N ARG A 108 -8.91 -8.74 7.55
CA ARG A 108 -9.82 -8.79 8.69
C ARG A 108 -9.21 -8.15 9.95
N LYS A 109 -7.96 -8.46 10.24
CA LYS A 109 -7.22 -7.89 11.38
C LYS A 109 -7.16 -6.36 11.30
N LEU A 110 -6.80 -5.81 10.15
CA LEU A 110 -6.73 -4.37 9.92
C LEU A 110 -8.11 -3.71 9.98
N ARG A 111 -9.13 -4.34 9.40
CA ARG A 111 -10.49 -3.78 9.36
C ARG A 111 -11.09 -3.56 10.75
N HIS A 112 -10.78 -4.43 11.71
CA HIS A 112 -11.27 -4.31 13.09
C HIS A 112 -10.65 -3.15 13.87
N ALA A 113 -9.52 -2.62 13.41
CA ALA A 113 -8.73 -1.62 14.13
C ALA A 113 -8.82 -0.20 13.54
N VAL A 114 -9.56 0.01 12.47
CA VAL A 114 -9.63 1.28 11.74
C VAL A 114 -11.03 1.89 11.75
N PRO A 115 -11.14 3.23 11.54
CA PRO A 115 -12.45 3.87 11.45
C PRO A 115 -13.24 3.36 10.22
N PRO A 116 -14.59 3.37 10.31
CA PRO A 116 -15.46 2.80 9.25
C PRO A 116 -15.27 3.38 7.87
N LYS A 117 -14.85 4.63 7.75
CA LYS A 117 -14.63 5.31 6.46
C LYS A 117 -13.30 4.97 5.79
N LEU A 118 -12.36 4.36 6.52
CA LEU A 118 -11.12 3.87 5.95
C LEU A 118 -11.37 2.49 5.34
N GLU A 119 -11.22 2.39 4.04
CA GLU A 119 -11.40 1.11 3.36
C GLU A 119 -10.22 0.17 3.64
N VAL A 120 -10.55 -1.11 3.87
CA VAL A 120 -9.58 -2.20 3.98
C VAL A 120 -10.05 -3.33 3.08
N GLY A 121 -9.19 -3.82 2.22
CA GLY A 121 -9.56 -4.86 1.27
C GLY A 121 -8.40 -5.70 0.77
N THR A 122 -8.75 -6.80 0.12
CA THR A 122 -7.79 -7.60 -0.63
C THR A 122 -7.42 -6.91 -1.94
N VAL A 123 -6.31 -7.31 -2.55
CA VAL A 123 -5.89 -6.81 -3.86
C VAL A 123 -7.00 -6.98 -4.90
N ASP A 124 -7.60 -8.17 -4.98
CA ASP A 124 -8.66 -8.46 -5.96
C ASP A 124 -9.94 -7.66 -5.66
N GLY A 125 -10.28 -7.46 -4.39
CA GLY A 125 -11.43 -6.64 -3.98
C GLY A 125 -11.27 -5.15 -4.27
N PHE A 126 -10.05 -4.71 -4.56
CA PHE A 126 -9.74 -3.31 -4.87
C PHE A 126 -9.51 -3.04 -6.36
N GLN A 127 -9.70 -4.03 -7.21
CA GLN A 127 -9.50 -3.90 -8.65
C GLN A 127 -10.40 -2.82 -9.26
N GLY A 128 -9.82 -1.97 -10.11
CA GLY A 128 -10.53 -0.90 -10.82
C GLY A 128 -10.76 0.38 -9.99
N ARG A 129 -10.47 0.39 -8.68
CA ARG A 129 -10.62 1.56 -7.81
C ARG A 129 -9.28 2.23 -7.54
N GLU A 130 -9.32 3.46 -7.05
CA GLU A 130 -8.12 4.24 -6.73
C GLU A 130 -8.35 5.12 -5.50
N LYS A 131 -7.26 5.45 -4.81
CA LYS A 131 -7.23 6.34 -3.65
C LYS A 131 -6.03 7.28 -3.72
N GLU A 132 -6.08 8.36 -2.99
CA GLU A 132 -4.92 9.27 -2.88
C GLU A 132 -3.73 8.58 -2.19
N VAL A 133 -4.01 7.74 -1.18
CA VAL A 133 -3.02 6.99 -0.41
C VAL A 133 -3.38 5.51 -0.36
N ILE A 134 -2.40 4.67 -0.63
CA ILE A 134 -2.47 3.22 -0.41
C ILE A 134 -1.37 2.80 0.56
N LEU A 135 -1.75 2.05 1.61
CA LEU A 135 -0.83 1.32 2.46
C LEU A 135 -1.01 -0.18 2.14
N LEU A 136 0.04 -0.80 1.65
CA LEU A 136 0.05 -2.19 1.22
C LEU A 136 0.83 -3.04 2.23
N SER A 137 0.15 -4.01 2.85
CA SER A 137 0.73 -4.94 3.82
C SER A 137 0.99 -6.28 3.16
N LEU A 138 2.26 -6.68 3.04
CA LEU A 138 2.67 -7.87 2.30
C LEU A 138 2.60 -9.16 3.11
N VAL A 139 2.67 -9.05 4.43
CA VAL A 139 2.49 -10.15 5.40
C VAL A 139 3.66 -11.16 5.44
N ARG A 140 4.12 -11.65 4.28
CA ARG A 140 5.05 -12.76 4.19
C ARG A 140 6.38 -12.44 4.86
N SER A 141 6.69 -13.20 5.88
CA SER A 141 7.97 -13.19 6.58
C SER A 141 8.16 -14.56 7.25
N ASN A 142 9.06 -15.39 6.71
CA ASN A 142 9.31 -16.74 7.16
C ASN A 142 10.78 -17.13 6.92
N GLU A 143 11.22 -18.14 7.64
CA GLU A 143 12.64 -18.60 7.58
C GLU A 143 12.97 -19.30 6.25
N THR A 144 11.97 -19.78 5.51
CA THR A 144 12.17 -20.54 4.27
C THR A 144 12.21 -19.66 3.01
N GLY A 145 11.94 -18.37 3.14
CA GLY A 145 11.90 -17.44 2.01
C GLY A 145 10.73 -17.65 1.08
N GLU A 146 9.66 -18.28 1.54
CA GLU A 146 8.45 -18.48 0.75
C GLU A 146 7.69 -17.17 0.57
N VAL A 147 7.44 -16.78 -0.67
CA VAL A 147 6.75 -15.53 -1.01
C VAL A 147 5.29 -15.72 -1.42
N GLY A 148 4.89 -16.93 -1.77
CA GLY A 148 3.48 -17.26 -2.11
C GLY A 148 2.86 -16.31 -3.12
N PHE A 149 1.75 -15.66 -2.74
CA PHE A 149 1.03 -14.71 -3.59
C PHE A 149 1.91 -13.55 -4.11
N LEU A 150 2.94 -13.17 -3.38
CA LEU A 150 3.81 -12.06 -3.78
C LEU A 150 4.64 -12.36 -5.03
N SER A 151 4.74 -13.63 -5.43
CA SER A 151 5.34 -14.02 -6.71
C SER A 151 4.49 -13.62 -7.93
N ASP A 152 3.20 -13.36 -7.73
CA ASP A 152 2.33 -12.86 -8.79
C ASP A 152 2.52 -11.36 -9.00
N THR A 153 3.48 -11.01 -9.84
CA THR A 153 3.85 -9.63 -10.12
C THR A 153 2.73 -8.81 -10.75
N ARG A 154 1.81 -9.46 -11.47
CA ARG A 154 0.65 -8.77 -12.07
C ARG A 154 -0.31 -8.28 -11.00
N ARG A 155 -0.64 -9.12 -10.01
CA ARG A 155 -1.48 -8.74 -8.87
C ARG A 155 -0.83 -7.67 -8.01
N MET A 156 0.48 -7.77 -7.78
CA MET A 156 1.24 -6.74 -7.09
C MET A 156 1.18 -5.41 -7.83
N ASN A 157 1.31 -5.43 -9.16
CA ASN A 157 1.15 -4.23 -9.97
C ASN A 157 -0.24 -3.61 -9.84
N VAL A 158 -1.30 -4.43 -9.83
CA VAL A 158 -2.67 -3.94 -9.59
C VAL A 158 -2.76 -3.23 -8.25
N ALA A 159 -2.24 -3.81 -7.18
CA ALA A 159 -2.26 -3.20 -5.85
C ALA A 159 -1.53 -1.85 -5.82
N MET A 160 -0.31 -1.82 -6.33
CA MET A 160 0.54 -0.63 -6.31
C MET A 160 -0.04 0.53 -7.14
N THR A 161 -0.65 0.23 -8.27
CA THR A 161 -1.22 1.23 -9.17
C THR A 161 -2.59 1.78 -8.75
N ARG A 162 -3.08 1.40 -7.56
CA ARG A 162 -4.27 2.01 -6.95
C ARG A 162 -3.97 3.36 -6.30
N ALA A 163 -2.72 3.62 -5.96
CA ALA A 163 -2.30 4.88 -5.35
C ALA A 163 -2.13 6.00 -6.37
N ARG A 164 -2.64 7.17 -6.04
CA ARG A 164 -2.48 8.37 -6.87
C ARG A 164 -1.28 9.22 -6.45
N ARG A 165 -1.13 9.52 -5.16
CA ARG A 165 -0.18 10.50 -4.61
C ARG A 165 0.86 9.89 -3.67
N LEU A 166 0.48 8.88 -2.90
CA LEU A 166 1.39 8.20 -1.96
C LEU A 166 1.09 6.71 -1.94
N LEU A 167 2.12 5.92 -2.14
CA LEU A 167 2.12 4.47 -1.92
C LEU A 167 3.12 4.13 -0.82
N ILE A 168 2.67 3.47 0.23
CA ILE A 168 3.52 2.89 1.28
C ILE A 168 3.41 1.38 1.21
N VAL A 169 4.52 0.72 1.01
CA VAL A 169 4.61 -0.75 1.01
C VAL A 169 5.33 -1.19 2.27
N VAL A 170 4.70 -2.05 3.05
CA VAL A 170 5.25 -2.59 4.29
C VAL A 170 5.46 -4.09 4.13
N GLY A 171 6.66 -4.56 4.34
CA GLY A 171 6.98 -5.97 4.18
C GLY A 171 8.42 -6.33 4.50
N ASP A 172 8.68 -7.64 4.53
CA ASP A 172 10.01 -8.21 4.68
C ASP A 172 10.71 -8.24 3.31
N SER A 173 11.97 -7.82 3.29
CA SER A 173 12.77 -7.69 2.06
C SER A 173 13.79 -8.81 1.93
#